data_9eff1be82726325b9e42b63b864e4028
#
_entry.id   9eff1be82726325b9e42b63b864e4028
#
_cell.length_a   1.000
_cell.length_b   1.000
_cell.length_c   1.000
_cell.angle_alpha   90.00
_cell.angle_beta   90.00
_cell.angle_gamma   90.00
#
_symmetry.space_group_name_H-M   'P 1'
#
loop_
_entity.id
_entity.type
_entity.pdbx_description
1 polymer ?
#
loop_
_entity_poly.entity_id
_entity_poly.type
_entity_poly.pdbx_seq_one_letter_code
_entity_poly.pdbx_strand_id
1 'polypeptide(L)'
;MKLENQNPKSEIRIGCQGWNYDDWTTRAGGDFIFYPRGTRSGEMLALYAEIFDTVEVDSTFYAIPPVSTFESWYKKTPANFTFSLKLPQEITHTHALRKTAFPVLEEFCEKARELKEKLAVVLVQMPPQFDGTKENALNLRAFLERLPQDIRFAVEFRNRDWMIEWTFQELEKNKVALCFCEGSWIPREQMFEAIERLENDFAYVRFM
;
A
#
# COMPACT_ATOMS: atom_id res chain seq x y z
N MET A 1 -16.06 -3.90 40.47
CA MET A 1 -15.08 -4.55 39.60
C MET A 1 -15.15 -3.83 38.24
N LYS A 2 -14.26 -2.85 38.00
CA LYS A 2 -14.21 -2.13 36.72
C LYS A 2 -13.54 -3.07 35.71
N LEU A 3 -14.27 -3.49 34.70
CA LEU A 3 -13.71 -4.12 33.52
C LEU A 3 -12.88 -3.03 32.79
N GLU A 4 -11.59 -3.03 33.00
CA GLU A 4 -10.66 -2.28 32.16
C GLU A 4 -10.75 -2.88 30.76
N ASN A 5 -11.23 -2.09 29.83
CA ASN A 5 -11.30 -2.41 28.41
C ASN A 5 -9.86 -2.41 27.90
N GLN A 6 -9.20 -3.59 27.93
CA GLN A 6 -7.86 -3.81 27.41
C GLN A 6 -7.90 -4.06 25.90
N ASN A 7 -8.66 -3.27 25.16
CA ASN A 7 -8.50 -3.21 23.72
C ASN A 7 -7.34 -2.23 23.44
N PRO A 8 -6.20 -2.66 22.89
CA PRO A 8 -5.19 -1.71 22.48
C PRO A 8 -5.86 -0.73 21.53
N LYS A 9 -5.72 0.58 21.81
CA LYS A 9 -6.28 1.61 20.94
C LYS A 9 -5.71 1.39 19.56
N SER A 10 -6.56 1.06 18.59
CA SER A 10 -6.15 0.94 17.19
C SER A 10 -5.58 2.29 16.75
N GLU A 11 -4.34 2.31 16.30
CA GLU A 11 -3.72 3.52 15.79
C GLU A 11 -4.24 3.72 14.36
N ILE A 12 -4.92 4.84 14.10
CA ILE A 12 -5.37 5.23 12.77
C ILE A 12 -4.36 6.21 12.20
N ARG A 13 -3.82 5.92 11.03
CA ARG A 13 -2.94 6.78 10.26
C ARG A 13 -3.65 7.26 9.01
N ILE A 14 -3.58 8.56 8.75
CA ILE A 14 -4.24 9.20 7.60
C ILE A 14 -3.17 9.90 6.78
N GLY A 15 -3.23 9.70 5.46
CA GLY A 15 -2.31 10.31 4.51
C GLY A 15 -2.87 10.30 3.09
N CYS A 16 -2.10 10.85 2.17
CA CYS A 16 -2.47 10.92 0.75
C CYS A 16 -1.62 9.95 -0.07
N GLN A 17 -2.03 9.76 -1.30
CA GLN A 17 -1.28 9.09 -2.34
C GLN A 17 -0.27 10.08 -2.94
N GLY A 18 1.00 10.00 -2.50
CA GLY A 18 2.04 10.95 -2.86
C GLY A 18 2.03 12.25 -2.06
N TRP A 19 3.05 13.06 -2.30
CA TRP A 19 3.24 14.37 -1.64
C TRP A 19 3.73 15.46 -2.58
N ASN A 20 4.04 15.15 -3.84
CA ASN A 20 4.67 16.08 -4.78
C ASN A 20 3.71 16.42 -5.93
N TYR A 21 2.64 17.14 -5.60
CA TYR A 21 1.65 17.59 -6.56
C TYR A 21 1.81 19.07 -6.86
N ASP A 22 1.86 19.44 -8.14
CA ASP A 22 1.96 20.85 -8.58
C ASP A 22 0.75 21.67 -8.11
N ASP A 23 -0.43 21.06 -8.07
CA ASP A 23 -1.66 21.70 -7.59
C ASP A 23 -1.63 22.08 -6.11
N TRP A 24 -0.71 21.50 -5.34
CA TRP A 24 -0.50 21.81 -3.92
C TRP A 24 0.48 22.99 -3.71
N THR A 25 0.98 23.52 -4.80
CA THR A 25 1.92 24.65 -4.84
C THR A 25 1.37 25.81 -5.66
N THR A 26 1.97 26.97 -5.50
CA THR A 26 1.65 28.13 -6.35
C THR A 26 2.22 28.04 -7.77
N ARG A 27 2.92 26.96 -8.14
CA ARG A 27 3.54 26.78 -9.47
C ARG A 27 2.52 26.74 -10.60
N ALA A 28 1.32 26.19 -10.33
CA ALA A 28 0.21 26.12 -11.30
C ALA A 28 -0.57 27.42 -11.46
N GLY A 29 -0.10 28.55 -10.88
CA GLY A 29 -0.79 29.85 -10.97
C GLY A 29 -1.98 30.00 -10.02
N GLY A 30 -2.18 29.07 -9.10
CA GLY A 30 -3.21 29.10 -8.07
C GLY A 30 -2.76 29.77 -6.77
N ASP A 31 -3.72 29.99 -5.88
CA ASP A 31 -3.43 30.40 -4.51
C ASP A 31 -2.75 29.27 -3.73
N PHE A 32 -1.98 29.65 -2.71
CA PHE A 32 -1.37 28.70 -1.78
C PHE A 32 -2.42 27.75 -1.19
N ILE A 33 -2.24 26.43 -1.43
CA ILE A 33 -3.18 25.41 -0.94
C ILE A 33 -2.57 24.63 0.21
N PHE A 34 -1.36 24.05 0.04
CA PHE A 34 -0.76 23.19 1.04
C PHE A 34 0.70 23.57 1.36
N TYR A 35 1.54 23.74 0.35
CA TYR A 35 2.94 24.12 0.56
C TYR A 35 3.18 25.62 0.53
N PRO A 36 4.05 26.16 1.40
CA PRO A 36 4.46 27.58 1.34
C PRO A 36 4.99 27.98 -0.03
N ARG A 37 4.81 29.26 -0.38
CA ARG A 37 5.31 29.79 -1.65
C ARG A 37 6.81 29.61 -1.75
N GLY A 38 7.29 29.04 -2.86
CA GLY A 38 8.72 28.84 -3.11
C GLY A 38 9.28 27.50 -2.56
N THR A 39 8.43 26.63 -1.98
CA THR A 39 8.84 25.28 -1.54
C THR A 39 9.41 24.50 -2.72
N ARG A 40 10.61 23.96 -2.53
CA ARG A 40 11.28 23.11 -3.52
C ARG A 40 10.83 21.65 -3.34
N SER A 41 10.81 20.87 -4.42
CA SER A 41 10.38 19.45 -4.41
C SER A 41 11.11 18.61 -3.37
N GLY A 42 12.40 18.92 -3.10
CA GLY A 42 13.20 18.23 -2.09
C GLY A 42 12.77 18.49 -0.64
N GLU A 43 11.97 19.53 -0.39
CA GLU A 43 11.50 19.95 0.94
C GLU A 43 10.07 19.48 1.21
N MET A 44 9.31 19.13 0.15
CA MET A 44 7.89 18.80 0.24
C MET A 44 7.60 17.63 1.17
N LEU A 45 8.41 16.56 1.13
CA LEU A 45 8.19 15.40 1.99
C LEU A 45 8.30 15.74 3.48
N ALA A 46 9.26 16.58 3.85
CA ALA A 46 9.42 16.98 5.24
C ALA A 46 8.23 17.82 5.72
N LEU A 47 7.77 18.77 4.90
CA LEU A 47 6.58 19.59 5.21
C LEU A 47 5.29 18.75 5.23
N TYR A 48 5.16 17.79 4.31
CA TYR A 48 4.04 16.84 4.31
C TYR A 48 3.97 16.06 5.62
N ALA A 49 5.11 15.59 6.10
CA ALA A 49 5.23 14.79 7.32
C ALA A 49 5.01 15.59 8.62
N GLU A 50 4.89 16.92 8.56
CA GLU A 50 4.45 17.75 9.69
C GLU A 50 2.94 17.71 9.89
N ILE A 51 2.17 17.33 8.85
CA ILE A 51 0.71 17.34 8.83
C ILE A 51 0.12 15.93 8.86
N PHE A 52 0.73 14.99 8.12
CA PHE A 52 0.26 13.62 7.98
C PHE A 52 1.25 12.64 8.59
N ASP A 53 0.73 11.51 9.10
CA ASP A 53 1.52 10.46 9.74
C ASP A 53 1.97 9.36 8.78
N THR A 54 1.43 9.34 7.57
CA THR A 54 1.70 8.32 6.56
C THR A 54 1.56 8.86 5.15
N VAL A 55 2.17 8.16 4.19
CA VAL A 55 2.00 8.42 2.76
C VAL A 55 1.99 7.12 1.99
N GLU A 56 1.16 7.01 0.94
CA GLU A 56 1.27 5.97 -0.08
C GLU A 56 2.17 6.46 -1.21
N VAL A 57 3.21 5.71 -1.54
CA VAL A 57 4.19 6.08 -2.56
C VAL A 57 3.87 5.38 -3.87
N ASP A 58 3.33 6.12 -4.82
CA ASP A 58 2.99 5.61 -6.16
C ASP A 58 4.16 5.51 -7.12
N SER A 59 5.19 6.31 -6.93
CA SER A 59 6.35 6.32 -7.85
C SER A 59 7.04 4.97 -7.94
N THR A 60 6.98 4.16 -6.88
CA THR A 60 7.51 2.79 -6.85
C THR A 60 6.77 1.82 -7.78
N PHE A 61 5.55 2.15 -8.20
CA PHE A 61 4.80 1.39 -9.18
C PHE A 61 5.43 1.43 -10.57
N TYR A 62 6.02 2.57 -10.94
CA TYR A 62 6.61 2.77 -12.27
C TYR A 62 8.05 2.30 -12.36
N ALA A 63 8.80 2.42 -11.28
CA ALA A 63 10.19 1.96 -11.21
C ALA A 63 10.62 1.75 -9.75
N ILE A 64 11.49 0.77 -9.51
CA ILE A 64 12.11 0.56 -8.20
C ILE A 64 13.18 1.64 -7.99
N PRO A 65 13.02 2.53 -6.98
CA PRO A 65 14.01 3.55 -6.72
C PRO A 65 15.36 2.96 -6.26
N PRO A 66 16.46 3.68 -6.43
CA PRO A 66 17.73 3.28 -5.82
C PRO A 66 17.65 3.37 -4.28
N VAL A 67 18.48 2.60 -3.59
CA VAL A 67 18.59 2.55 -2.12
C VAL A 67 18.67 3.94 -1.50
N SER A 68 19.47 4.83 -2.09
CA SER A 68 19.65 6.21 -1.62
C SER A 68 18.36 7.03 -1.55
N THR A 69 17.35 6.69 -2.35
CA THR A 69 16.02 7.32 -2.32
C THR A 69 15.27 6.90 -1.07
N PHE A 70 15.22 5.61 -0.75
CA PHE A 70 14.57 5.09 0.47
C PHE A 70 15.25 5.64 1.73
N GLU A 71 16.61 5.68 1.76
CA GLU A 71 17.35 6.31 2.84
C GLU A 71 17.04 7.80 2.99
N SER A 72 16.88 8.52 1.88
CA SER A 72 16.50 9.94 1.88
C SER A 72 15.10 10.13 2.47
N TRP A 73 14.12 9.29 2.09
CA TRP A 73 12.78 9.33 2.66
C TRP A 73 12.80 9.05 4.17
N TYR A 74 13.53 8.03 4.58
CA TYR A 74 13.71 7.70 5.99
C TYR A 74 14.26 8.87 6.81
N LYS A 75 15.31 9.54 6.30
CA LYS A 75 15.99 10.65 7.00
C LYS A 75 15.18 11.95 7.04
N LYS A 76 14.30 12.18 6.04
CA LYS A 76 13.51 13.42 5.90
C LYS A 76 12.21 13.45 6.70
N THR A 77 11.83 12.36 7.32
CA THR A 77 10.55 12.24 8.03
C THR A 77 10.75 11.98 9.52
N PRO A 78 9.80 12.39 10.37
CA PRO A 78 9.82 12.09 11.81
C PRO A 78 9.85 10.59 12.11
N ALA A 79 10.23 10.20 13.33
CA ALA A 79 10.37 8.81 13.73
C ALA A 79 9.03 8.02 13.67
N ASN A 80 7.91 8.71 13.92
CA ASN A 80 6.56 8.13 13.90
C ASN A 80 5.92 8.10 12.50
N PHE A 81 6.57 8.69 11.49
CA PHE A 81 6.06 8.71 10.11
C PHE A 81 6.22 7.35 9.42
N THR A 82 5.24 6.95 8.60
CA THR A 82 5.29 5.68 7.88
C THR A 82 5.06 5.82 6.38
N PHE A 83 5.56 4.84 5.65
CA PHE A 83 5.39 4.74 4.20
C PHE A 83 4.62 3.46 3.86
N SER A 84 3.62 3.58 3.01
CA SER A 84 3.07 2.48 2.25
C SER A 84 3.60 2.55 0.83
N LEU A 85 4.14 1.46 0.30
CA LEU A 85 4.74 1.42 -1.03
C LEU A 85 3.86 0.64 -1.98
N LYS A 86 3.62 1.18 -3.17
CA LYS A 86 2.93 0.44 -4.21
C LYS A 86 3.90 -0.48 -4.94
N LEU A 87 3.54 -1.76 -5.04
CA LEU A 87 4.37 -2.76 -5.72
C LEU A 87 4.52 -2.43 -7.20
N PRO A 88 5.71 -2.63 -7.82
CA PRO A 88 5.95 -2.34 -9.23
C PRO A 88 4.93 -2.98 -10.18
N GLN A 89 4.51 -2.21 -11.20
CA GLN A 89 3.58 -2.71 -12.23
C GLN A 89 4.12 -3.91 -13.00
N GLU A 90 5.43 -4.06 -13.08
CA GLU A 90 6.07 -5.21 -13.68
C GLU A 90 5.62 -6.50 -13.03
N ILE A 91 5.48 -6.52 -11.69
CA ILE A 91 5.02 -7.68 -10.92
C ILE A 91 3.52 -7.91 -11.11
N THR A 92 2.72 -6.86 -10.93
CA THR A 92 1.25 -6.97 -10.84
C THR A 92 0.57 -6.97 -12.20
N HIS A 93 1.06 -6.18 -13.16
CA HIS A 93 0.43 -5.97 -14.46
C HIS A 93 1.13 -6.75 -15.57
N THR A 94 2.47 -6.68 -15.67
CA THR A 94 3.20 -7.36 -16.76
C THR A 94 3.30 -8.87 -16.52
N HIS A 95 3.75 -9.24 -15.33
CA HIS A 95 3.92 -10.65 -14.95
C HIS A 95 2.67 -11.28 -14.33
N ALA A 96 1.67 -10.49 -13.94
CA ALA A 96 0.42 -10.97 -13.33
C ALA A 96 0.68 -12.02 -12.22
N LEU A 97 1.59 -11.71 -11.30
CA LEU A 97 2.03 -12.54 -10.17
C LEU A 97 2.66 -13.89 -10.54
N ARG A 98 3.00 -14.15 -11.81
CA ARG A 98 3.69 -15.37 -12.22
C ARG A 98 5.07 -15.45 -11.56
N LYS A 99 5.65 -16.66 -11.53
CA LYS A 99 6.99 -16.89 -10.97
C LYS A 99 8.09 -16.02 -11.59
N THR A 100 7.90 -15.55 -12.81
CA THR A 100 8.80 -14.59 -13.48
C THR A 100 8.88 -13.23 -12.78
N ALA A 101 7.92 -12.91 -11.92
CA ALA A 101 7.94 -11.69 -11.10
C ALA A 101 8.81 -11.80 -9.84
N PHE A 102 9.19 -13.02 -9.42
CA PHE A 102 9.85 -13.24 -8.12
C PHE A 102 11.20 -12.52 -7.98
N PRO A 103 12.08 -12.50 -8.99
CA PRO A 103 13.33 -11.75 -8.87
C PRO A 103 13.11 -10.24 -8.65
N VAL A 104 12.10 -9.65 -9.32
CA VAL A 104 11.74 -8.23 -9.16
C VAL A 104 11.13 -7.99 -7.77
N LEU A 105 10.33 -8.93 -7.26
CA LEU A 105 9.79 -8.87 -5.90
C LEU A 105 10.91 -8.87 -4.85
N GLU A 106 11.89 -9.75 -5.02
CA GLU A 106 13.03 -9.87 -4.11
C GLU A 106 13.85 -8.57 -4.10
N GLU A 107 14.20 -8.05 -5.27
CA GLU A 107 14.90 -6.76 -5.40
C GLU A 107 14.14 -5.61 -4.75
N PHE A 108 12.83 -5.53 -5.00
CA PHE A 108 11.98 -4.50 -4.43
C PHE A 108 11.95 -4.57 -2.90
N CYS A 109 11.70 -5.77 -2.35
CA CYS A 109 11.62 -5.96 -0.91
C CYS A 109 12.96 -5.69 -0.21
N GLU A 110 14.09 -6.08 -0.82
CA GLU A 110 15.42 -5.77 -0.31
C GLU A 110 15.62 -4.26 -0.15
N LYS A 111 15.32 -3.48 -1.19
CA LYS A 111 15.47 -2.02 -1.16
C LYS A 111 14.44 -1.35 -0.24
N ALA A 112 13.21 -1.84 -0.19
CA ALA A 112 12.15 -1.30 0.67
C ALA A 112 12.50 -1.40 2.16
N ARG A 113 13.28 -2.40 2.57
CA ARG A 113 13.75 -2.56 3.95
C ARG A 113 14.62 -1.42 4.47
N GLU A 114 15.15 -0.56 3.58
CA GLU A 114 15.86 0.65 4.00
C GLU A 114 14.96 1.67 4.72
N LEU A 115 13.65 1.55 4.58
CA LEU A 115 12.68 2.31 5.38
C LEU A 115 12.55 1.79 6.82
N LYS A 116 13.07 0.60 7.13
CA LYS A 116 13.08 -0.02 8.47
C LYS A 116 11.68 -0.02 9.10
N GLU A 117 11.55 0.48 10.34
CA GLU A 117 10.30 0.61 11.08
C GLU A 117 9.28 1.57 10.44
N LYS A 118 9.71 2.39 9.49
CA LYS A 118 8.82 3.29 8.75
C LYS A 118 8.13 2.61 7.56
N LEU A 119 8.52 1.39 7.17
CA LEU A 119 7.79 0.62 6.17
C LEU A 119 6.53 0.02 6.80
N ALA A 120 5.39 0.63 6.54
CA ALA A 120 4.12 0.17 7.11
C ALA A 120 3.52 -1.01 6.33
N VAL A 121 3.35 -0.84 5.01
CA VAL A 121 2.65 -1.79 4.15
C VAL A 121 3.19 -1.72 2.73
N VAL A 122 3.23 -2.86 2.03
CA VAL A 122 3.39 -2.93 0.57
C VAL A 122 2.04 -3.25 -0.06
N LEU A 123 1.52 -2.36 -0.89
CA LEU A 123 0.25 -2.51 -1.60
C LEU A 123 0.46 -3.26 -2.93
N VAL A 124 -0.17 -4.42 -3.04
CA VAL A 124 -0.25 -5.24 -4.25
C VAL A 124 -1.55 -4.90 -4.99
N GLN A 125 -1.55 -3.86 -5.82
CA GLN A 125 -2.72 -3.47 -6.59
C GLN A 125 -2.79 -4.26 -7.89
N MET A 126 -3.85 -5.07 -8.05
CA MET A 126 -4.07 -5.86 -9.27
C MET A 126 -4.87 -5.07 -10.31
N PRO A 127 -4.62 -5.30 -11.62
CA PRO A 127 -5.44 -4.71 -12.67
C PRO A 127 -6.81 -5.39 -12.76
N PRO A 128 -7.83 -4.71 -13.34
CA PRO A 128 -9.17 -5.29 -13.51
C PRO A 128 -9.19 -6.59 -14.35
N GLN A 129 -8.22 -6.77 -15.22
CA GLN A 129 -8.07 -7.95 -16.09
C GLN A 129 -7.56 -9.20 -15.33
N PHE A 130 -7.05 -9.02 -14.12
CA PHE A 130 -6.68 -10.15 -13.27
C PHE A 130 -7.95 -10.75 -12.67
N ASP A 131 -8.56 -11.65 -13.43
CA ASP A 131 -9.83 -12.32 -13.11
C ASP A 131 -9.64 -13.61 -12.29
N GLY A 132 -10.76 -14.21 -11.85
CA GLY A 132 -10.79 -15.43 -11.03
C GLY A 132 -10.51 -16.73 -11.77
N THR A 133 -9.78 -16.72 -12.90
CA THR A 133 -9.40 -17.94 -13.62
C THR A 133 -8.52 -18.84 -12.75
N LYS A 134 -8.56 -20.15 -13.04
CA LYS A 134 -7.72 -21.13 -12.33
C LYS A 134 -6.23 -20.82 -12.42
N GLU A 135 -5.77 -20.30 -13.57
CA GLU A 135 -4.36 -19.89 -13.75
C GLU A 135 -4.00 -18.76 -12.79
N ASN A 136 -4.81 -17.70 -12.76
CA ASN A 136 -4.59 -16.54 -11.89
C ASN A 136 -4.69 -16.93 -10.40
N ALA A 137 -5.58 -17.86 -10.04
CA ALA A 137 -5.68 -18.37 -8.68
C ALA A 137 -4.40 -19.12 -8.25
N LEU A 138 -3.82 -19.94 -9.12
CA LEU A 138 -2.55 -20.61 -8.86
C LEU A 138 -1.39 -19.61 -8.78
N ASN A 139 -1.37 -18.59 -9.62
CA ASN A 139 -0.37 -17.52 -9.57
C ASN A 139 -0.47 -16.72 -8.27
N LEU A 140 -1.69 -16.33 -7.87
CA LEU A 140 -1.93 -15.62 -6.62
C LEU A 140 -1.41 -16.45 -5.42
N ARG A 141 -1.80 -17.73 -5.32
CA ARG A 141 -1.33 -18.61 -4.23
C ARG A 141 0.19 -18.68 -4.18
N ALA A 142 0.84 -18.98 -5.30
CA ALA A 142 2.30 -19.11 -5.36
C ALA A 142 3.00 -17.78 -5.02
N PHE A 143 2.41 -16.67 -5.39
CA PHE A 143 2.91 -15.35 -5.06
C PHE A 143 2.78 -15.04 -3.57
N LEU A 144 1.61 -15.28 -2.97
CA LEU A 144 1.38 -15.08 -1.54
C LEU A 144 2.34 -15.92 -0.68
N GLU A 145 2.57 -17.18 -1.06
CA GLU A 145 3.52 -18.07 -0.37
C GLU A 145 4.99 -17.61 -0.50
N ARG A 146 5.31 -16.75 -1.48
CA ARG A 146 6.66 -16.20 -1.69
C ARG A 146 6.91 -14.91 -0.92
N LEU A 147 5.86 -14.24 -0.42
CA LEU A 147 6.00 -12.97 0.29
C LEU A 147 6.84 -13.12 1.57
N PRO A 148 7.79 -12.20 1.81
CA PRO A 148 8.58 -12.21 3.02
C PRO A 148 7.70 -11.89 4.25
N GLN A 149 7.92 -12.58 5.36
CA GLN A 149 7.10 -12.46 6.57
C GLN A 149 7.45 -11.25 7.45
N ASP A 150 8.53 -10.56 7.17
CA ASP A 150 9.00 -9.36 7.86
C ASP A 150 8.40 -8.05 7.30
N ILE A 151 7.66 -8.13 6.18
CA ILE A 151 6.98 -7.02 5.54
C ILE A 151 5.48 -7.29 5.52
N ARG A 152 4.68 -6.29 5.89
CA ARG A 152 3.22 -6.36 5.77
C ARG A 152 2.79 -6.08 4.34
N PHE A 153 1.84 -6.89 3.85
CA PHE A 153 1.27 -6.72 2.51
C PHE A 153 -0.24 -6.55 2.58
N ALA A 154 -0.77 -5.72 1.68
CA ALA A 154 -2.20 -5.63 1.41
C ALA A 154 -2.44 -5.83 -0.09
N VAL A 155 -3.49 -6.57 -0.45
CA VAL A 155 -3.88 -6.79 -1.86
C VAL A 155 -5.14 -6.01 -2.18
N GLU A 156 -5.09 -5.18 -3.22
CA GLU A 156 -6.25 -4.52 -3.81
C GLU A 156 -6.67 -5.28 -5.07
N PHE A 157 -7.84 -5.90 -5.02
CA PHE A 157 -8.46 -6.47 -6.20
C PHE A 157 -9.34 -5.44 -6.90
N ARG A 158 -9.34 -5.46 -8.22
CA ARG A 158 -10.19 -4.65 -9.10
C ARG A 158 -11.10 -5.52 -9.97
N ASN A 159 -11.26 -6.79 -9.58
CA ASN A 159 -12.18 -7.73 -10.20
C ASN A 159 -12.95 -8.46 -9.10
N ARG A 160 -14.29 -8.47 -9.19
CA ARG A 160 -15.19 -9.06 -8.20
C ARG A 160 -15.06 -10.57 -8.04
N ASP A 161 -14.49 -11.27 -9.03
CA ASP A 161 -14.26 -12.71 -8.96
C ASP A 161 -13.42 -13.14 -7.76
N TRP A 162 -12.65 -12.20 -7.20
CA TRP A 162 -11.81 -12.44 -6.03
C TRP A 162 -12.54 -12.29 -4.68
N MET A 163 -13.79 -11.81 -4.68
CA MET A 163 -14.59 -11.68 -3.45
C MET A 163 -15.26 -13.00 -3.09
N ILE A 164 -14.47 -14.04 -2.86
CA ILE A 164 -14.90 -15.41 -2.56
C ILE A 164 -14.10 -15.96 -1.38
N GLU A 165 -14.70 -16.93 -0.68
CA GLU A 165 -14.15 -17.57 0.51
C GLU A 165 -12.72 -18.10 0.31
N TRP A 166 -12.44 -18.72 -0.84
CA TRP A 166 -11.11 -19.23 -1.16
C TRP A 166 -10.04 -18.11 -1.12
N THR A 167 -10.34 -16.96 -1.66
CA THR A 167 -9.41 -15.80 -1.65
C THR A 167 -9.12 -15.36 -0.22
N PHE A 168 -10.16 -15.25 0.60
CA PHE A 168 -10.01 -14.82 1.99
C PHE A 168 -9.13 -15.79 2.79
N GLN A 169 -9.35 -17.10 2.63
CA GLN A 169 -8.52 -18.14 3.24
C GLN A 169 -7.06 -18.08 2.80
N GLU A 170 -6.79 -17.81 1.51
CA GLU A 170 -5.41 -17.68 1.02
C GLU A 170 -4.73 -16.40 1.58
N LEU A 171 -5.45 -15.29 1.70
CA LEU A 171 -4.93 -14.08 2.30
C LEU A 171 -4.62 -14.27 3.79
N GLU A 172 -5.53 -14.84 4.56
CA GLU A 172 -5.36 -15.12 6.00
C GLU A 172 -4.20 -16.08 6.26
N LYS A 173 -4.14 -17.20 5.52
CA LYS A 173 -3.04 -18.19 5.61
C LYS A 173 -1.67 -17.52 5.47
N ASN A 174 -1.55 -16.51 4.61
CA ASN A 174 -0.30 -15.82 4.32
C ASN A 174 -0.17 -14.48 5.07
N LYS A 175 -1.10 -14.14 5.99
CA LYS A 175 -1.12 -12.89 6.77
C LYS A 175 -1.10 -11.63 5.91
N VAL A 176 -1.81 -11.67 4.79
CA VAL A 176 -1.94 -10.55 3.85
C VAL A 176 -3.32 -9.93 4.02
N ALA A 177 -3.37 -8.61 4.17
CA ALA A 177 -4.63 -7.90 4.30
C ALA A 177 -5.33 -7.72 2.95
N LEU A 178 -6.67 -7.73 2.95
CA LEU A 178 -7.43 -7.19 1.84
C LEU A 178 -7.43 -5.66 1.94
N CYS A 179 -7.10 -4.97 0.86
CA CYS A 179 -7.25 -3.52 0.78
C CYS A 179 -8.72 -3.17 0.54
N PHE A 180 -9.31 -2.39 1.45
CA PHE A 180 -10.66 -1.86 1.29
C PHE A 180 -10.60 -0.59 0.44
N CYS A 181 -10.98 -0.72 -0.82
CA CYS A 181 -10.93 0.37 -1.77
C CYS A 181 -12.35 0.83 -2.12
N GLU A 182 -12.67 2.10 -1.84
CA GLU A 182 -13.90 2.71 -2.34
C GLU A 182 -13.68 3.10 -3.81
N GLY A 183 -14.28 2.34 -4.71
CA GLY A 183 -14.14 2.53 -6.16
C GLY A 183 -15.23 1.81 -6.94
N SER A 184 -15.20 1.95 -8.27
CA SER A 184 -16.22 1.39 -9.17
C SER A 184 -16.07 -0.12 -9.45
N TRP A 185 -15.00 -0.76 -8.97
CA TRP A 185 -14.65 -2.12 -9.34
C TRP A 185 -15.41 -3.20 -8.57
N ILE A 186 -15.53 -3.00 -7.25
CA ILE A 186 -16.18 -3.94 -6.34
C ILE A 186 -17.29 -3.18 -5.61
N PRO A 187 -18.54 -3.72 -5.59
CA PRO A 187 -19.63 -3.12 -4.86
C PRO A 187 -19.30 -2.95 -3.37
N ARG A 188 -19.73 -1.83 -2.81
CA ARG A 188 -19.45 -1.46 -1.41
C ARG A 188 -19.95 -2.52 -0.42
N GLU A 189 -21.09 -3.11 -0.70
CA GLU A 189 -21.71 -4.17 0.11
C GLU A 189 -20.79 -5.40 0.20
N GLN A 190 -20.19 -5.82 -0.92
CA GLN A 190 -19.24 -6.94 -0.93
C GLN A 190 -17.97 -6.63 -0.16
N MET A 191 -17.51 -5.37 -0.16
CA MET A 191 -16.37 -4.96 0.66
C MET A 191 -16.70 -5.02 2.15
N PHE A 192 -17.88 -4.61 2.59
CA PHE A 192 -18.30 -4.72 3.98
C PHE A 192 -18.44 -6.17 4.43
N GLU A 193 -19.02 -7.05 3.61
CA GLU A 193 -19.08 -8.48 3.88
C GLU A 193 -17.68 -9.10 4.04
N ALA A 194 -16.71 -8.65 3.24
CA ALA A 194 -15.33 -9.11 3.35
C ALA A 194 -14.66 -8.63 4.64
N ILE A 195 -14.93 -7.39 5.09
CA ILE A 195 -14.41 -6.84 6.37
C ILE A 195 -14.85 -7.71 7.56
N GLU A 196 -16.12 -8.13 7.58
CA GLU A 196 -16.69 -8.93 8.68
C GLU A 196 -16.09 -10.35 8.75
N ARG A 197 -15.47 -10.82 7.68
CA ARG A 197 -14.92 -12.18 7.55
C ARG A 197 -13.43 -12.30 7.78
N LEU A 198 -12.68 -11.20 7.60
CA LEU A 198 -11.21 -11.21 7.64
C LEU A 198 -10.69 -10.79 9.00
N GLU A 199 -9.91 -11.68 9.62
CA GLU A 199 -9.16 -11.38 10.84
C GLU A 199 -7.72 -11.01 10.46
N ASN A 200 -7.38 -9.73 10.55
CA ASN A 200 -6.04 -9.21 10.28
C ASN A 200 -5.56 -8.31 11.42
N ASP A 201 -4.24 -8.24 11.61
CA ASP A 201 -3.60 -7.37 12.60
C ASP A 201 -3.70 -5.88 12.21
N PHE A 202 -4.05 -5.58 10.95
CA PHE A 202 -4.19 -4.23 10.42
C PHE A 202 -5.22 -4.18 9.29
N ALA A 203 -5.76 -3.00 9.04
CA ALA A 203 -6.59 -2.70 7.88
C ALA A 203 -5.91 -1.67 6.99
N TYR A 204 -6.04 -1.83 5.67
CA TYR A 204 -5.58 -0.87 4.67
C TYR A 204 -6.78 -0.38 3.85
N VAL A 205 -7.03 0.93 3.91
CA VAL A 205 -8.22 1.53 3.29
C VAL A 205 -7.79 2.61 2.30
N ARG A 206 -8.40 2.64 1.12
CA ARG A 206 -8.17 3.64 0.08
C ARG A 206 -9.49 4.26 -0.38
N PHE A 207 -9.54 5.58 -0.34
CA PHE A 207 -10.61 6.38 -0.94
C PHE A 207 -10.11 6.98 -2.26
N MET A 208 -10.84 6.74 -3.37
CA MET A 208 -10.47 7.19 -4.73
C MET A 208 -11.52 8.13 -5.31
#